data_9a8889faeb39af34f9562d620417a4d5
#
_entry.id   9a8889faeb39af34f9562d620417a4d5
#
_cell.length_a   1.000
_cell.length_b   1.000
_cell.length_c   1.000
_cell.angle_alpha   90.00
_cell.angle_beta   90.00
_cell.angle_gamma   90.00
#
_symmetry.space_group_name_H-M   'P 1'
#
loop_
_entity.id
_entity.type
_entity.pdbx_description
1 polymer ?
#
loop_
_entity_poly.entity_id
_entity_poly.type
_entity_poly.pdbx_seq_one_letter_code
_entity_poly.pdbx_strand_id
1 'polypeptide(L)'
;MKRVLAFSSWLLLFGVTPITAQRLLTLDSCRAMALRNNKQLSVSKVKQDIAANLRRSARTKYLPHVSAIGTYMHTTEPISILSTDNQHFLSNLGTGVVNSETFQQGAGGLQQMMGSLSKIAPMLSILGINENQLKALSSMLQQSPQKIEGSLNAIGQKIVDALETDTRNVWAGSIMLTQPVFMGGSIVALNRLADINEKMAQNSIDAREQATIYATDKAYWQVVSLRHKQRLAQAYLDLVKKLDDNVNKMINEGVATRSDGLSVDVKVNEAEMTLTKVNDGLVLSRMLLCQAIGLPVNSQITLPEEEADQIAVVSMTPQLDIQQVFLNRPELKQLENMTDMSRQATNILKAGNLPQVALMGGYAVSNPNLLNGFQKNFRGFWNVGVLVRVPIWNWGDVTYKVRAAKSATTILRLELEEAREKIELQATQTSYQMDEANKRLTMAESSVRRADENLRTANLGFSEGVITPTTVMEAQTAWLQAKSQKIDAEIDVRLSQVNMKKVMGTLSVN
;
A
#
# COMPACT_ATOMS: atom_id res chain seq x y z
N MET A 1 -12.98 16.86 -71.97
CA MET A 1 -11.96 15.94 -72.56
C MET A 1 -10.97 15.60 -71.42
N LYS A 2 -10.97 14.38 -71.03
CA LYS A 2 -9.84 13.48 -70.74
C LYS A 2 -10.26 12.36 -69.79
N ARG A 3 -10.01 11.23 -70.29
CA ARG A 3 -10.47 9.90 -69.96
C ARG A 3 -10.06 9.43 -68.58
N VAL A 4 -11.04 8.81 -67.89
CA VAL A 4 -10.90 7.94 -66.71
C VAL A 4 -10.32 6.62 -67.13
N LEU A 5 -9.23 6.17 -66.51
CA LEU A 5 -8.71 4.79 -66.58
C LEU A 5 -9.00 4.14 -65.24
N ALA A 6 -9.93 3.20 -65.26
CA ALA A 6 -10.22 2.28 -64.15
C ALA A 6 -9.14 1.21 -64.11
N PHE A 7 -8.41 1.12 -63.00
CA PHE A 7 -7.56 -0.03 -62.62
C PHE A 7 -8.28 -0.83 -61.55
N SER A 8 -8.89 -1.95 -61.99
CA SER A 8 -9.44 -2.95 -61.10
C SER A 8 -8.29 -3.77 -60.50
N SER A 9 -7.95 -3.48 -59.23
CA SER A 9 -7.02 -4.27 -58.41
C SER A 9 -7.80 -5.39 -57.73
N TRP A 10 -7.60 -6.59 -58.17
CA TRP A 10 -8.08 -7.82 -57.57
C TRP A 10 -7.29 -8.10 -56.30
N LEU A 11 -7.86 -7.77 -55.14
CA LEU A 11 -7.28 -8.06 -53.82
C LEU A 11 -7.56 -9.55 -53.50
N LEU A 12 -6.58 -10.40 -53.71
CA LEU A 12 -6.54 -11.77 -53.19
C LEU A 12 -6.47 -11.70 -51.66
N LEU A 13 -7.62 -11.86 -51.00
CA LEU A 13 -7.71 -12.15 -49.58
C LEU A 13 -7.12 -13.55 -49.33
N PHE A 14 -5.81 -13.62 -49.08
CA PHE A 14 -5.26 -14.77 -48.41
C PHE A 14 -5.78 -14.72 -46.96
N GLY A 15 -6.77 -15.53 -46.66
CA GLY A 15 -7.17 -15.83 -45.28
C GLY A 15 -5.99 -16.43 -44.54
N VAL A 16 -5.28 -15.58 -43.81
CA VAL A 16 -4.33 -16.04 -42.81
C VAL A 16 -5.15 -16.69 -41.71
N THR A 17 -5.37 -18.00 -41.82
CA THR A 17 -5.77 -18.79 -40.66
C THR A 17 -4.69 -18.59 -39.61
N PRO A 18 -5.03 -18.15 -38.37
CA PRO A 18 -4.04 -18.11 -37.33
C PRO A 18 -3.59 -19.55 -37.07
N ILE A 19 -2.42 -19.91 -37.58
CA ILE A 19 -1.72 -21.11 -37.15
C ILE A 19 -1.50 -20.86 -35.65
N THR A 20 -2.30 -21.49 -34.81
CA THR A 20 -2.08 -21.57 -33.37
C THR A 20 -0.82 -22.40 -33.17
N ALA A 21 0.34 -21.77 -33.35
CA ALA A 21 1.61 -22.40 -33.02
C ALA A 21 1.57 -22.76 -31.54
N GLN A 22 1.56 -24.05 -31.25
CA GLN A 22 1.74 -24.56 -29.88
C GLN A 22 3.02 -23.95 -29.33
N ARG A 23 2.89 -23.13 -28.30
CA ARG A 23 4.03 -22.50 -27.65
C ARG A 23 4.72 -23.53 -26.77
N LEU A 24 5.90 -23.97 -27.18
CA LEU A 24 6.77 -24.75 -26.31
C LEU A 24 7.32 -23.85 -25.19
N LEU A 25 6.93 -24.11 -23.96
CA LEU A 25 7.27 -23.30 -22.78
C LEU A 25 8.14 -24.09 -21.81
N THR A 26 9.39 -23.67 -21.65
CA THR A 26 10.28 -24.21 -20.60
C THR A 26 9.88 -23.69 -19.23
N LEU A 27 10.30 -24.36 -18.17
CA LEU A 27 10.06 -23.95 -16.78
C LEU A 27 10.54 -22.51 -16.53
N ASP A 28 11.74 -22.15 -17.00
CA ASP A 28 12.30 -20.79 -16.80
C ASP A 28 11.51 -19.74 -17.59
N SER A 29 11.02 -20.07 -18.78
CA SER A 29 10.12 -19.19 -19.53
C SER A 29 8.80 -18.96 -18.78
N CYS A 30 8.24 -20.01 -18.17
CA CYS A 30 7.02 -19.93 -17.36
C CYS A 30 7.25 -19.04 -16.12
N ARG A 31 8.38 -19.20 -15.42
CA ARG A 31 8.77 -18.35 -14.28
C ARG A 31 8.89 -16.89 -14.67
N ALA A 32 9.63 -16.60 -15.76
CA ALA A 32 9.81 -15.25 -16.27
C ALA A 32 8.46 -14.59 -16.65
N MET A 33 7.58 -15.32 -17.34
CA MET A 33 6.24 -14.85 -17.69
C MET A 33 5.38 -14.60 -16.45
N ALA A 34 5.41 -15.51 -15.47
CA ALA A 34 4.68 -15.35 -14.21
C ALA A 34 5.12 -14.09 -13.47
N LEU A 35 6.43 -13.84 -13.32
CA LEU A 35 6.95 -12.64 -12.65
C LEU A 35 6.58 -11.35 -13.40
N ARG A 36 6.53 -11.40 -14.73
CA ARG A 36 6.16 -10.25 -15.55
C ARG A 36 4.66 -9.95 -15.49
N ASN A 37 3.81 -10.96 -15.47
CA ASN A 37 2.36 -10.82 -15.65
C ASN A 37 1.56 -10.92 -14.33
N ASN A 38 2.19 -11.30 -13.22
CA ASN A 38 1.51 -11.51 -11.94
C ASN A 38 0.98 -10.19 -11.36
N LYS A 39 -0.35 -10.09 -11.22
CA LYS A 39 -1.02 -8.89 -10.70
C LYS A 39 -0.67 -8.61 -9.24
N GLN A 40 -0.49 -9.63 -8.40
CA GLN A 40 -0.13 -9.45 -6.99
C GLN A 40 1.30 -8.93 -6.85
N LEU A 41 2.22 -9.37 -7.71
CA LEU A 41 3.57 -8.83 -7.76
C LEU A 41 3.56 -7.36 -8.23
N SER A 42 2.75 -7.04 -9.24
CA SER A 42 2.53 -5.64 -9.67
C SER A 42 1.99 -4.77 -8.54
N VAL A 43 1.04 -5.27 -7.75
CA VAL A 43 0.55 -4.57 -6.53
C VAL A 43 1.68 -4.34 -5.52
N SER A 44 2.57 -5.32 -5.31
CA SER A 44 3.72 -5.15 -4.40
C SER A 44 4.70 -4.07 -4.90
N LYS A 45 4.95 -3.99 -6.22
CA LYS A 45 5.77 -2.92 -6.84
C LYS A 45 5.14 -1.54 -6.66
N VAL A 46 3.82 -1.42 -6.85
CA VAL A 46 3.11 -0.15 -6.59
C VAL A 46 3.17 0.24 -5.11
N LYS A 47 3.11 -0.73 -4.18
CA LYS A 47 3.32 -0.45 -2.74
C LYS A 47 4.73 0.05 -2.44
N GLN A 48 5.75 -0.43 -3.15
CA GLN A 48 7.11 0.11 -3.05
C GLN A 48 7.18 1.55 -3.54
N ASP A 49 6.52 1.89 -4.68
CA ASP A 49 6.43 3.27 -5.16
C ASP A 49 5.73 4.18 -4.15
N ILE A 50 4.68 3.70 -3.49
CA ILE A 50 4.02 4.43 -2.40
C ILE A 50 5.01 4.68 -1.26
N ALA A 51 5.76 3.67 -0.81
CA ALA A 51 6.73 3.80 0.27
C ALA A 51 7.87 4.78 -0.11
N ALA A 52 8.37 4.73 -1.35
CA ALA A 52 9.36 5.65 -1.87
C ALA A 52 8.86 7.11 -1.88
N ASN A 53 7.60 7.34 -2.25
CA ASN A 53 6.99 8.67 -2.23
C ASN A 53 6.74 9.15 -0.79
N LEU A 54 6.34 8.29 0.13
CA LEU A 54 6.23 8.62 1.56
C LEU A 54 7.59 8.99 2.16
N ARG A 55 8.67 8.29 1.77
CA ARG A 55 10.04 8.65 2.16
C ARG A 55 10.44 10.04 1.63
N ARG A 56 10.13 10.35 0.36
CA ARG A 56 10.35 11.70 -0.19
C ARG A 56 9.55 12.74 0.58
N SER A 57 8.28 12.47 0.88
CA SER A 57 7.42 13.33 1.70
C SER A 57 7.97 13.54 3.12
N ALA A 58 8.50 12.49 3.77
CA ALA A 58 9.13 12.62 5.08
C ALA A 58 10.35 13.57 5.05
N ARG A 59 11.15 13.55 3.98
CA ARG A 59 12.29 14.45 3.80
C ARG A 59 11.88 15.91 3.66
N THR A 60 10.71 16.19 3.07
CA THR A 60 10.24 17.58 2.98
C THR A 60 9.94 18.22 4.34
N LYS A 61 9.79 17.41 5.41
CA LYS A 61 9.64 17.95 6.78
C LYS A 61 10.86 18.69 7.31
N TYR A 62 12.03 18.52 6.67
CA TYR A 62 13.21 19.33 6.96
C TYR A 62 13.20 20.69 6.26
N LEU A 63 12.36 20.89 5.25
CA LEU A 63 12.35 22.07 4.40
C LEU A 63 11.38 23.12 4.95
N PRO A 64 11.56 24.41 4.57
CA PRO A 64 10.61 25.44 4.90
C PRO A 64 9.24 25.17 4.31
N HIS A 65 8.21 25.40 5.11
CA HIS A 65 6.82 25.35 4.66
C HIS A 65 6.30 26.76 4.46
N VAL A 66 5.74 27.03 3.29
CA VAL A 66 5.09 28.29 2.95
C VAL A 66 3.59 28.07 2.88
N SER A 67 2.84 28.88 3.61
CA SER A 67 1.37 28.87 3.59
C SER A 67 0.83 30.28 3.38
N ALA A 68 -0.29 30.40 2.70
CA ALA A 68 -1.03 31.63 2.56
C ALA A 68 -2.43 31.45 3.16
N ILE A 69 -2.88 32.43 3.93
CA ILE A 69 -4.20 32.45 4.55
C ILE A 69 -4.85 33.79 4.18
N GLY A 70 -6.09 33.75 3.71
CA GLY A 70 -6.94 34.91 3.50
C GLY A 70 -8.19 34.76 4.36
N THR A 71 -8.57 35.83 5.06
CA THR A 71 -9.76 35.86 5.91
C THR A 71 -10.58 37.10 5.56
N TYR A 72 -11.87 36.92 5.41
CA TYR A 72 -12.85 37.99 5.41
C TYR A 72 -13.82 37.78 6.56
N MET A 73 -14.06 38.81 7.35
CA MET A 73 -14.97 38.77 8.48
C MET A 73 -15.90 39.98 8.40
N HIS A 74 -17.20 39.75 8.50
CA HIS A 74 -18.20 40.77 8.62
C HIS A 74 -18.76 40.74 10.04
N THR A 75 -18.77 41.91 10.70
CA THR A 75 -19.38 42.12 12.02
C THR A 75 -20.52 43.12 11.92
N THR A 76 -21.54 42.95 12.73
CA THR A 76 -22.70 43.81 12.76
C THR A 76 -22.40 45.19 13.36
N GLU A 77 -21.40 45.28 14.24
CA GLU A 77 -21.02 46.48 14.99
C GLU A 77 -19.55 46.82 14.77
N PRO A 78 -19.20 48.12 14.66
CA PRO A 78 -17.81 48.55 14.61
C PRO A 78 -17.15 48.38 15.99
N ILE A 79 -15.84 48.20 16.00
CA ILE A 79 -15.08 48.19 17.25
C ILE A 79 -14.72 49.66 17.57
N SER A 80 -15.20 50.15 18.70
CA SER A 80 -14.80 51.47 19.25
C SER A 80 -13.91 51.29 20.46
N ILE A 81 -12.86 52.10 20.55
CA ILE A 81 -11.98 52.18 21.72
C ILE A 81 -12.68 52.88 22.87
N LEU A 82 -13.70 53.69 22.55
CA LEU A 82 -14.51 54.40 23.53
C LEU A 82 -15.70 53.55 23.98
N SER A 83 -15.99 53.51 25.26
CA SER A 83 -17.26 52.98 25.76
C SER A 83 -18.44 53.84 25.26
N THR A 84 -19.61 53.22 25.15
CA THR A 84 -20.83 53.88 24.69
C THR A 84 -21.13 55.15 25.47
N ASP A 85 -20.88 55.13 26.81
CA ASP A 85 -21.07 56.31 27.66
C ASP A 85 -20.10 57.43 27.33
N ASN A 86 -18.85 57.14 27.02
CA ASN A 86 -17.83 58.09 26.64
C ASN A 86 -18.11 58.65 25.22
N GLN A 87 -18.64 57.84 24.31
CA GLN A 87 -19.08 58.32 23.01
C GLN A 87 -20.23 59.36 23.13
N HIS A 88 -21.25 59.02 23.94
CA HIS A 88 -22.36 59.91 24.22
C HIS A 88 -21.92 61.18 24.91
N PHE A 89 -21.00 61.10 25.87
CA PHE A 89 -20.41 62.25 26.53
C PHE A 89 -19.68 63.17 25.57
N LEU A 90 -18.81 62.63 24.72
CA LEU A 90 -18.05 63.40 23.75
C LEU A 90 -18.95 63.97 22.64
N SER A 91 -19.92 63.24 22.14
CA SER A 91 -20.86 63.74 21.11
C SER A 91 -21.74 64.88 21.60
N ASN A 92 -22.02 64.90 22.91
CA ASN A 92 -22.84 65.94 23.56
C ASN A 92 -21.98 66.87 24.43
N LEU A 93 -20.72 67.00 24.15
CA LEU A 93 -19.75 67.76 24.97
C LEU A 93 -20.14 69.23 25.08
N GLY A 94 -20.64 69.85 24.02
CA GLY A 94 -21.11 71.18 23.98
C GLY A 94 -22.40 71.39 24.77
N THR A 95 -23.33 70.46 24.67
CA THR A 95 -24.59 70.49 25.42
C THR A 95 -24.32 70.35 26.92
N GLY A 96 -23.38 69.44 27.33
CA GLY A 96 -22.99 69.30 28.71
C GLY A 96 -22.27 70.50 29.30
N VAL A 97 -21.45 71.16 28.48
CA VAL A 97 -20.77 72.37 28.85
C VAL A 97 -21.72 73.56 29.01
N VAL A 98 -22.60 73.78 28.05
CA VAL A 98 -23.56 74.91 28.08
C VAL A 98 -24.54 74.78 29.25
N ASN A 99 -24.95 73.58 29.58
CA ASN A 99 -25.86 73.29 30.69
C ASN A 99 -25.16 73.18 32.07
N SER A 100 -23.85 73.27 32.14
CA SER A 100 -23.10 73.22 33.43
C SER A 100 -23.31 74.54 34.25
N GLU A 101 -23.44 74.37 35.58
CA GLU A 101 -23.58 75.48 36.47
C GLU A 101 -22.42 76.51 36.35
N THR A 102 -21.20 76.03 36.02
CA THR A 102 -20.02 76.83 35.82
C THR A 102 -20.09 77.75 34.61
N PHE A 103 -20.79 77.33 33.54
CA PHE A 103 -20.99 78.13 32.32
C PHE A 103 -22.07 79.20 32.56
N GLN A 104 -23.11 78.87 33.31
CA GLN A 104 -24.19 79.81 33.67
C GLN A 104 -23.75 80.92 34.62
N GLN A 105 -22.62 80.81 35.34
CA GLN A 105 -22.07 81.81 36.25
C GLN A 105 -21.24 82.89 35.53
N GLY A 106 -21.17 82.95 34.23
CA GLY A 106 -20.56 84.07 33.49
C GLY A 106 -19.04 83.96 33.23
N ALA A 107 -18.32 85.09 33.09
CA ALA A 107 -16.98 85.15 32.53
C ALA A 107 -15.89 84.33 33.31
N GLY A 108 -16.10 83.99 34.55
CA GLY A 108 -15.16 83.20 35.37
C GLY A 108 -15.18 81.69 34.92
N GLY A 109 -16.32 81.16 34.56
CA GLY A 109 -16.48 79.76 34.07
C GLY A 109 -15.82 79.51 32.74
N LEU A 110 -15.90 80.50 31.82
CA LEU A 110 -15.25 80.44 30.50
C LEU A 110 -13.71 80.37 30.63
N GLN A 111 -13.11 81.12 31.57
CA GLN A 111 -11.66 81.15 31.81
C GLN A 111 -11.12 79.84 32.36
N GLN A 112 -11.89 79.19 33.20
CA GLN A 112 -11.54 77.88 33.79
C GLN A 112 -11.67 76.79 32.72
N MET A 113 -12.63 76.84 31.84
CA MET A 113 -12.81 75.92 30.74
C MET A 113 -11.70 76.07 29.68
N MET A 114 -11.30 77.27 29.34
CA MET A 114 -10.15 77.56 28.49
C MET A 114 -8.86 76.96 29.04
N GLY A 115 -8.66 77.03 30.31
CA GLY A 115 -7.55 76.42 31.01
C GLY A 115 -7.55 74.90 30.98
N SER A 116 -8.74 74.28 30.95
CA SER A 116 -8.90 72.85 30.81
C SER A 116 -8.64 72.38 29.38
N LEU A 117 -9.15 73.09 28.41
CA LEU A 117 -8.93 72.82 26.98
C LEU A 117 -7.45 72.94 26.57
N SER A 118 -6.72 73.90 27.14
CA SER A 118 -5.29 74.06 26.88
C SER A 118 -4.45 72.87 27.41
N LYS A 119 -4.89 72.26 28.49
CA LYS A 119 -4.20 71.05 29.06
C LYS A 119 -4.33 69.80 28.20
N ILE A 120 -5.44 69.68 27.43
CA ILE A 120 -5.69 68.56 26.50
C ILE A 120 -5.30 68.89 25.05
N ALA A 121 -4.84 70.10 24.76
CA ALA A 121 -4.42 70.56 23.44
C ALA A 121 -3.38 69.64 22.76
N PRO A 122 -2.34 69.11 23.45
CA PRO A 122 -1.41 68.18 22.85
C PRO A 122 -2.09 66.87 22.39
N MET A 123 -3.07 66.39 23.13
CA MET A 123 -3.83 65.19 22.79
C MET A 123 -4.77 65.40 21.62
N LEU A 124 -5.38 66.59 21.53
CA LEU A 124 -6.24 67.01 20.42
C LEU A 124 -5.45 67.20 19.10
N SER A 125 -4.18 67.63 19.18
CA SER A 125 -3.31 67.73 17.99
C SER A 125 -2.95 66.36 17.40
N ILE A 126 -2.79 65.32 18.22
CA ILE A 126 -2.60 63.93 17.76
C ILE A 126 -3.84 63.40 17.03
N LEU A 127 -5.01 63.86 17.41
CA LEU A 127 -6.30 63.52 16.79
C LEU A 127 -6.64 64.38 15.56
N GLY A 128 -5.68 65.18 15.07
CA GLY A 128 -5.82 65.99 13.85
C GLY A 128 -6.53 67.33 14.05
N ILE A 129 -6.78 67.77 15.27
CA ILE A 129 -7.35 69.07 15.61
C ILE A 129 -6.19 70.07 15.76
N ASN A 130 -6.00 70.92 14.79
CA ASN A 130 -4.87 71.83 14.77
C ASN A 130 -5.10 73.09 15.65
N GLU A 131 -4.01 73.77 15.96
CA GLU A 131 -3.99 74.97 16.86
C GLU A 131 -4.88 76.10 16.34
N ASN A 132 -5.08 76.20 15.01
CA ASN A 132 -5.96 77.21 14.41
C ASN A 132 -7.46 76.91 14.65
N GLN A 133 -7.83 75.65 14.73
CA GLN A 133 -9.20 75.25 15.08
C GLN A 133 -9.48 75.47 16.57
N LEU A 134 -8.48 75.31 17.44
CA LEU A 134 -8.56 75.63 18.85
C LEU A 134 -8.65 77.16 19.07
N LYS A 135 -7.89 77.95 18.32
CA LYS A 135 -7.98 79.42 18.34
C LYS A 135 -9.30 79.92 17.80
N ALA A 136 -9.81 79.31 16.72
CA ALA A 136 -11.15 79.61 16.19
C ALA A 136 -12.27 79.30 17.20
N LEU A 137 -12.13 78.21 17.94
CA LEU A 137 -13.02 77.85 19.04
C LEU A 137 -13.00 78.86 20.17
N SER A 138 -11.80 79.33 20.56
CA SER A 138 -11.66 80.38 21.62
C SER A 138 -12.28 81.72 21.21
N SER A 139 -12.22 82.12 19.93
CA SER A 139 -12.88 83.35 19.42
C SER A 139 -14.40 83.22 19.29
N MET A 140 -14.90 81.99 19.06
CA MET A 140 -16.35 81.71 19.01
C MET A 140 -16.97 81.69 20.42
N LEU A 141 -16.22 81.30 21.43
CA LEU A 141 -16.65 81.31 22.84
C LEU A 141 -17.07 82.71 23.35
N GLN A 142 -16.67 83.74 22.65
CA GLN A 142 -17.02 85.14 23.02
C GLN A 142 -18.32 85.65 22.34
N GLN A 143 -18.95 84.90 21.42
CA GLN A 143 -20.01 85.45 20.58
C GLN A 143 -21.45 84.95 20.82
N SER A 144 -21.73 83.72 21.19
CA SER A 144 -23.04 83.26 21.65
C SER A 144 -23.04 81.81 22.14
N PRO A 145 -23.84 81.45 23.18
CA PRO A 145 -23.89 80.07 23.75
C PRO A 145 -24.29 78.98 22.73
N GLN A 146 -25.22 79.25 21.83
CA GLN A 146 -25.74 78.25 20.86
C GLN A 146 -24.70 77.89 19.77
N LYS A 147 -23.82 78.80 19.38
CA LYS A 147 -22.72 78.52 18.48
C LYS A 147 -21.61 77.70 19.13
N ILE A 148 -21.44 77.86 20.42
CA ILE A 148 -20.47 77.12 21.27
C ILE A 148 -20.92 75.63 21.36
N GLU A 149 -22.18 75.39 21.67
CA GLU A 149 -22.74 74.04 21.77
C GLU A 149 -22.52 73.26 20.46
N GLY A 150 -22.88 73.83 19.35
CA GLY A 150 -22.72 73.17 18.04
C GLY A 150 -21.24 72.90 17.69
N SER A 151 -20.35 73.85 18.01
CA SER A 151 -18.92 73.70 17.70
C SER A 151 -18.23 72.65 18.60
N LEU A 152 -18.56 72.58 19.87
CA LEU A 152 -18.01 71.59 20.81
C LEU A 152 -18.58 70.20 20.53
N ASN A 153 -19.87 70.08 20.18
CA ASN A 153 -20.45 68.81 19.77
C ASN A 153 -19.81 68.30 18.48
N ALA A 154 -19.53 69.18 17.53
CA ALA A 154 -18.85 68.81 16.28
C ALA A 154 -17.39 68.36 16.50
N ILE A 155 -16.69 68.99 17.50
CA ILE A 155 -15.36 68.52 17.89
C ILE A 155 -15.43 67.17 18.60
N GLY A 156 -16.36 67.04 19.55
CA GLY A 156 -16.57 65.77 20.26
C GLY A 156 -16.90 64.63 19.29
N GLN A 157 -17.77 64.89 18.29
CA GLN A 157 -18.09 63.90 17.24
C GLN A 157 -16.87 63.54 16.39
N LYS A 158 -16.04 64.52 16.00
CA LYS A 158 -14.78 64.25 15.32
C LYS A 158 -13.83 63.36 16.12
N ILE A 159 -13.80 63.49 17.44
CA ILE A 159 -13.00 62.66 18.34
C ILE A 159 -13.59 61.25 18.37
N VAL A 160 -14.89 61.11 18.49
CA VAL A 160 -15.58 59.83 18.42
C VAL A 160 -15.31 59.15 17.05
N ASP A 161 -15.48 59.86 15.97
CA ASP A 161 -15.23 59.34 14.61
C ASP A 161 -13.77 58.94 14.37
N ALA A 162 -12.81 59.69 15.00
CA ALA A 162 -11.40 59.37 14.90
C ALA A 162 -10.97 58.14 15.73
N LEU A 163 -11.74 57.85 16.79
CA LEU A 163 -11.50 56.70 17.70
C LEU A 163 -12.44 55.52 17.42
N GLU A 164 -13.41 55.71 16.56
CA GLU A 164 -14.25 54.63 16.03
C GLU A 164 -13.63 54.09 14.75
N THR A 165 -13.39 52.77 14.77
CA THR A 165 -12.90 52.06 13.60
C THR A 165 -14.02 51.22 12.99
N ASP A 166 -14.34 51.48 11.74
CA ASP A 166 -15.27 50.62 11.03
C ASP A 166 -14.65 49.27 10.71
N THR A 167 -14.81 48.38 11.66
CA THR A 167 -14.39 46.98 11.56
C THR A 167 -15.49 46.05 11.05
N ARG A 168 -16.59 46.60 10.50
CA ARG A 168 -17.68 45.77 9.97
C ARG A 168 -17.24 44.88 8.82
N ASN A 169 -16.22 45.29 8.07
CA ASN A 169 -15.63 44.48 6.99
C ASN A 169 -14.11 44.41 7.19
N VAL A 170 -13.64 43.29 7.72
CA VAL A 170 -12.22 43.05 7.94
C VAL A 170 -11.69 42.09 6.87
N TRP A 171 -10.74 42.53 6.11
CA TRP A 171 -9.96 41.72 5.18
C TRP A 171 -8.57 41.53 5.77
N ALA A 172 -8.15 40.28 5.93
CA ALA A 172 -6.79 39.97 6.36
C ALA A 172 -6.20 38.86 5.48
N GLY A 173 -4.93 39.03 5.15
CA GLY A 173 -4.17 38.02 4.39
C GLY A 173 -2.77 37.89 4.97
N SER A 174 -2.24 36.69 4.96
CA SER A 174 -0.85 36.48 5.33
C SER A 174 -0.19 35.38 4.51
N ILE A 175 1.08 35.57 4.20
CA ILE A 175 1.98 34.53 3.71
C ILE A 175 2.96 34.26 4.84
N MET A 176 3.02 32.99 5.27
CA MET A 176 3.87 32.58 6.40
C MET A 176 4.81 31.46 5.95
N LEU A 177 6.08 31.63 6.24
CA LEU A 177 7.14 30.64 6.09
C LEU A 177 7.50 30.12 7.47
N THR A 178 7.50 28.79 7.62
CA THR A 178 7.92 28.11 8.85
C THR A 178 9.01 27.11 8.53
N GLN A 179 10.19 27.27 9.15
CA GLN A 179 11.32 26.36 9.02
C GLN A 179 11.56 25.66 10.37
N PRO A 180 11.28 24.35 10.47
CA PRO A 180 11.67 23.56 11.64
C PRO A 180 13.19 23.51 11.76
N VAL A 181 13.73 23.90 12.92
CA VAL A 181 15.17 23.80 13.23
C VAL A 181 15.43 22.60 14.11
N PHE A 182 14.63 22.45 15.15
CA PHE A 182 14.71 21.31 16.07
C PHE A 182 13.29 20.94 16.55
N MET A 183 12.90 19.70 16.34
CA MET A 183 11.57 19.20 16.70
C MET A 183 11.67 18.02 17.68
N GLY A 184 12.58 18.10 18.66
CA GLY A 184 12.80 17.03 19.62
C GLY A 184 13.30 15.71 19.00
N GLY A 185 13.84 15.73 17.77
CA GLY A 185 14.26 14.55 17.03
C GLY A 185 13.14 13.82 16.28
N SER A 186 11.88 14.30 16.34
CA SER A 186 10.74 13.64 15.67
C SER A 186 10.90 13.56 14.15
N ILE A 187 11.41 14.63 13.50
CA ILE A 187 11.63 14.64 12.04
C ILE A 187 12.68 13.59 11.65
N VAL A 188 13.76 13.45 12.43
CA VAL A 188 14.79 12.43 12.20
C VAL A 188 14.21 11.02 12.33
N ALA A 189 13.44 10.78 13.39
CA ALA A 189 12.80 9.50 13.63
C ALA A 189 11.75 9.17 12.55
N LEU A 190 10.97 10.16 12.09
CA LEU A 190 10.01 10.02 10.98
C LEU A 190 10.71 9.65 9.66
N ASN A 191 11.83 10.29 9.35
CA ASN A 191 12.61 9.97 8.15
C ASN A 191 13.18 8.55 8.20
N ARG A 192 13.74 8.14 9.36
CA ARG A 192 14.21 6.77 9.56
C ARG A 192 13.08 5.75 9.43
N LEU A 193 11.91 6.05 9.98
CA LEU A 193 10.71 5.22 9.86
C LEU A 193 10.31 5.05 8.39
N ALA A 194 10.34 6.12 7.61
CA ALA A 194 10.03 6.09 6.18
C ALA A 194 11.08 5.30 5.36
N ASP A 195 12.39 5.42 5.71
CA ASP A 195 13.46 4.63 5.09
C ASP A 195 13.28 3.13 5.37
N ILE A 196 12.91 2.75 6.61
CA ILE A 196 12.66 1.36 6.97
C ILE A 196 11.41 0.83 6.26
N ASN A 197 10.36 1.64 6.14
CA ASN A 197 9.13 1.26 5.44
C ASN A 197 9.40 0.96 3.95
N GLU A 198 10.28 1.70 3.28
CA GLU A 198 10.69 1.41 1.89
C GLU A 198 11.45 0.08 1.80
N LYS A 199 12.37 -0.20 2.75
CA LYS A 199 13.06 -1.50 2.84
C LYS A 199 12.08 -2.66 3.06
N MET A 200 11.09 -2.46 3.93
CA MET A 200 10.05 -3.46 4.19
C MET A 200 9.22 -3.75 2.93
N ALA A 201 8.89 -2.71 2.16
CA ALA A 201 8.20 -2.87 0.88
C ALA A 201 9.02 -3.68 -0.14
N GLN A 202 10.36 -3.47 -0.20
CA GLN A 202 11.26 -4.27 -1.02
C GLN A 202 11.28 -5.74 -0.57
N ASN A 203 11.45 -6.02 0.72
CA ASN A 203 11.41 -7.38 1.25
C ASN A 203 10.06 -8.08 0.97
N SER A 204 8.98 -7.31 0.89
CA SER A 204 7.65 -7.83 0.50
C SER A 204 7.59 -8.23 -0.98
N ILE A 205 8.32 -7.52 -1.86
CA ILE A 205 8.47 -7.92 -3.28
C ILE A 205 9.24 -9.24 -3.35
N ASP A 206 10.38 -9.34 -2.67
CA ASP A 206 11.23 -10.53 -2.69
C ASP A 206 10.45 -11.78 -2.20
N ALA A 207 9.67 -11.64 -1.12
CA ALA A 207 8.78 -12.70 -0.64
C ALA A 207 7.72 -13.09 -1.68
N ARG A 208 7.14 -12.10 -2.36
CA ARG A 208 6.12 -12.34 -3.39
C ARG A 208 6.70 -12.99 -4.65
N GLU A 209 7.91 -12.60 -5.05
CA GLU A 209 8.62 -13.23 -6.17
C GLU A 209 8.86 -14.70 -5.91
N GLN A 210 9.41 -15.08 -4.74
CA GLN A 210 9.63 -16.46 -4.36
C GLN A 210 8.32 -17.27 -4.30
N ALA A 211 7.25 -16.68 -3.76
CA ALA A 211 5.94 -17.31 -3.73
C ALA A 211 5.36 -17.53 -5.14
N THR A 212 5.56 -16.57 -6.04
CA THR A 212 5.10 -16.67 -7.43
C THR A 212 5.86 -17.75 -8.20
N ILE A 213 7.20 -17.80 -8.07
CA ILE A 213 8.03 -18.84 -8.68
C ILE A 213 7.59 -20.22 -8.19
N TYR A 214 7.44 -20.41 -6.88
CA TYR A 214 7.01 -21.67 -6.30
C TYR A 214 5.63 -22.12 -6.81
N ALA A 215 4.66 -21.20 -6.87
CA ALA A 215 3.33 -21.50 -7.37
C ALA A 215 3.35 -21.88 -8.86
N THR A 216 4.19 -21.22 -9.66
CA THR A 216 4.39 -21.52 -11.09
C THR A 216 5.01 -22.89 -11.27
N ASP A 217 6.05 -23.21 -10.52
CA ASP A 217 6.73 -24.50 -10.57
C ASP A 217 5.76 -25.63 -10.19
N LYS A 218 4.96 -25.43 -9.16
CA LYS A 218 3.93 -26.41 -8.76
C LYS A 218 2.91 -26.64 -9.88
N ALA A 219 2.42 -25.58 -10.49
CA ALA A 219 1.47 -25.69 -11.62
C ALA A 219 2.10 -26.36 -12.84
N TYR A 220 3.37 -26.05 -13.14
CA TYR A 220 4.12 -26.64 -14.23
C TYR A 220 4.28 -28.16 -14.06
N TRP A 221 4.80 -28.60 -12.93
CA TRP A 221 5.00 -30.02 -12.64
C TRP A 221 3.70 -30.79 -12.50
N GLN A 222 2.59 -30.11 -12.12
CA GLN A 222 1.25 -30.72 -12.14
C GLN A 222 0.79 -31.05 -13.56
N VAL A 223 1.06 -30.17 -14.53
CA VAL A 223 0.73 -30.44 -15.97
C VAL A 223 1.57 -31.62 -16.47
N VAL A 224 2.90 -31.61 -16.19
CA VAL A 224 3.79 -32.71 -16.57
C VAL A 224 3.32 -34.05 -15.96
N SER A 225 3.01 -34.08 -14.66
CA SER A 225 2.48 -35.26 -13.97
C SER A 225 1.23 -35.81 -14.66
N LEU A 226 0.25 -34.97 -14.93
CA LEU A 226 -1.02 -35.40 -15.53
C LEU A 226 -0.86 -35.84 -16.96
N ARG A 227 0.09 -35.28 -17.71
CA ARG A 227 0.40 -35.76 -19.08
C ARG A 227 1.00 -37.18 -19.06
N HIS A 228 1.97 -37.44 -18.14
CA HIS A 228 2.53 -38.77 -17.97
C HIS A 228 1.47 -39.78 -17.49
N LYS A 229 0.59 -39.38 -16.57
CA LYS A 229 -0.54 -40.21 -16.12
C LYS A 229 -1.55 -40.48 -17.26
N GLN A 230 -1.79 -39.51 -18.16
CA GLN A 230 -2.62 -39.69 -19.30
C GLN A 230 -2.08 -40.79 -20.25
N ARG A 231 -0.76 -40.73 -20.57
CA ARG A 231 -0.10 -41.77 -21.36
C ARG A 231 -0.20 -43.13 -20.66
N LEU A 232 -0.01 -43.19 -19.36
CA LEU A 232 -0.13 -44.40 -18.57
C LEU A 232 -1.56 -44.96 -18.58
N ALA A 233 -2.58 -44.08 -18.40
CA ALA A 233 -3.99 -44.49 -18.43
C ALA A 233 -4.39 -45.00 -19.83
N GLN A 234 -3.88 -44.39 -20.90
CA GLN A 234 -4.10 -44.89 -22.27
C GLN A 234 -3.47 -46.26 -22.47
N ALA A 235 -2.20 -46.44 -22.08
CA ALA A 235 -1.53 -47.72 -22.15
C ALA A 235 -2.24 -48.82 -21.34
N TYR A 236 -2.78 -48.48 -20.17
CA TYR A 236 -3.59 -49.37 -19.36
C TYR A 236 -4.90 -49.77 -20.06
N LEU A 237 -5.60 -48.81 -20.63
CA LEU A 237 -6.82 -49.08 -21.41
C LEU A 237 -6.54 -50.02 -22.57
N ASP A 238 -5.45 -49.81 -23.31
CA ASP A 238 -5.05 -50.66 -24.44
C ASP A 238 -4.72 -52.09 -23.95
N LEU A 239 -4.08 -52.26 -22.79
CA LEU A 239 -3.83 -53.57 -22.18
C LEU A 239 -5.12 -54.29 -21.79
N VAL A 240 -6.07 -53.60 -21.17
CA VAL A 240 -7.34 -54.19 -20.74
C VAL A 240 -8.21 -54.53 -21.96
N LYS A 241 -8.27 -53.66 -23.00
CA LYS A 241 -8.98 -53.98 -24.28
C LYS A 241 -8.40 -55.20 -24.98
N LYS A 242 -7.06 -55.35 -24.98
CA LYS A 242 -6.41 -56.53 -25.52
C LYS A 242 -6.79 -57.78 -24.74
N LEU A 243 -6.91 -57.72 -23.44
CA LEU A 243 -7.38 -58.83 -22.62
C LEU A 243 -8.83 -59.17 -22.94
N ASP A 244 -9.70 -58.17 -23.08
CA ASP A 244 -11.10 -58.34 -23.47
C ASP A 244 -11.25 -59.09 -24.81
N ASP A 245 -10.52 -58.65 -25.85
CA ASP A 245 -10.49 -59.29 -27.15
C ASP A 245 -10.06 -60.77 -27.04
N ASN A 246 -9.06 -61.06 -26.18
CA ASN A 246 -8.58 -62.41 -26.01
C ASN A 246 -9.62 -63.28 -25.27
N VAL A 247 -10.22 -62.76 -24.18
CA VAL A 247 -11.24 -63.48 -23.40
C VAL A 247 -12.49 -63.73 -24.27
N ASN A 248 -12.91 -62.79 -25.09
CA ASN A 248 -14.02 -62.97 -26.02
C ASN A 248 -13.76 -64.10 -27.07
N LYS A 249 -12.52 -64.22 -27.58
CA LYS A 249 -12.12 -65.34 -28.42
C LYS A 249 -12.20 -66.68 -27.67
N MET A 250 -11.70 -66.70 -26.42
CA MET A 250 -11.77 -67.89 -25.58
C MET A 250 -13.20 -68.35 -25.25
N ILE A 251 -14.13 -67.39 -25.09
CA ILE A 251 -15.56 -67.67 -24.89
C ILE A 251 -16.13 -68.32 -26.16
N ASN A 252 -15.80 -67.80 -27.34
CA ASN A 252 -16.27 -68.38 -28.62
C ASN A 252 -15.74 -69.79 -28.82
N GLU A 253 -14.54 -70.14 -28.37
CA GLU A 253 -13.93 -71.44 -28.36
C GLU A 253 -14.40 -72.36 -27.23
N GLY A 254 -15.23 -71.84 -26.31
CA GLY A 254 -15.76 -72.57 -25.15
C GLY A 254 -14.75 -72.79 -23.99
N VAL A 255 -13.63 -72.03 -23.96
CA VAL A 255 -12.55 -72.19 -22.96
C VAL A 255 -12.72 -71.23 -21.82
N ALA A 256 -13.46 -70.13 -21.99
CA ALA A 256 -13.77 -69.14 -20.94
C ALA A 256 -15.30 -69.00 -20.77
N THR A 257 -15.70 -68.51 -19.58
CA THR A 257 -17.11 -68.31 -19.27
C THR A 257 -17.61 -66.93 -19.67
N ARG A 258 -18.91 -66.77 -19.87
CA ARG A 258 -19.53 -65.46 -20.08
C ARG A 258 -19.31 -64.50 -18.89
N SER A 259 -19.20 -65.04 -17.69
CA SER A 259 -18.89 -64.26 -16.47
C SER A 259 -17.49 -63.62 -16.52
N ASP A 260 -16.51 -64.37 -17.07
CA ASP A 260 -15.16 -63.84 -17.27
C ASP A 260 -15.16 -62.64 -18.22
N GLY A 261 -15.90 -62.73 -19.35
CA GLY A 261 -16.06 -61.65 -20.31
C GLY A 261 -16.69 -60.43 -19.68
N LEU A 262 -17.81 -60.56 -18.92
CA LEU A 262 -18.46 -59.45 -18.26
C LEU A 262 -17.54 -58.79 -17.19
N SER A 263 -16.69 -59.57 -16.54
CA SER A 263 -15.72 -59.03 -15.55
C SER A 263 -14.65 -58.15 -16.22
N VAL A 264 -14.18 -58.55 -17.41
CA VAL A 264 -13.24 -57.77 -18.22
C VAL A 264 -13.89 -56.52 -18.78
N ASP A 265 -15.14 -56.61 -19.29
CA ASP A 265 -15.94 -55.49 -19.75
C ASP A 265 -16.06 -54.38 -18.70
N VAL A 266 -16.35 -54.76 -17.43
CA VAL A 266 -16.39 -53.81 -16.34
C VAL A 266 -15.02 -53.11 -16.18
N LYS A 267 -13.91 -53.84 -16.33
CA LYS A 267 -12.56 -53.26 -16.24
C LYS A 267 -12.25 -52.32 -17.41
N VAL A 268 -12.72 -52.61 -18.63
CA VAL A 268 -12.61 -51.68 -19.77
C VAL A 268 -13.31 -50.36 -19.44
N ASN A 269 -14.55 -50.43 -18.94
CA ASN A 269 -15.30 -49.25 -18.56
C ASN A 269 -14.58 -48.42 -17.43
N GLU A 270 -14.02 -49.09 -16.42
CA GLU A 270 -13.24 -48.43 -15.36
C GLU A 270 -11.99 -47.75 -15.94
N ALA A 271 -11.31 -48.37 -16.89
CA ALA A 271 -10.14 -47.81 -17.55
C ALA A 271 -10.51 -46.59 -18.40
N GLU A 272 -11.63 -46.63 -19.15
CA GLU A 272 -12.14 -45.49 -19.94
C GLU A 272 -12.54 -44.31 -19.04
N MET A 273 -13.21 -44.57 -17.91
CA MET A 273 -13.52 -43.53 -16.91
C MET A 273 -12.26 -42.93 -16.31
N THR A 274 -11.23 -43.75 -16.05
CA THR A 274 -9.95 -43.28 -15.52
C THR A 274 -9.24 -42.37 -16.52
N LEU A 275 -9.17 -42.77 -17.79
CA LEU A 275 -8.60 -41.96 -18.85
C LEU A 275 -9.35 -40.63 -19.00
N THR A 276 -10.70 -40.64 -18.97
CA THR A 276 -11.51 -39.44 -19.04
C THR A 276 -11.19 -38.48 -17.89
N LYS A 277 -11.15 -38.98 -16.64
CA LYS A 277 -10.79 -38.17 -15.46
C LYS A 277 -9.40 -37.52 -15.56
N VAL A 278 -8.42 -38.27 -16.08
CA VAL A 278 -7.05 -37.74 -16.24
C VAL A 278 -7.00 -36.70 -17.37
N ASN A 279 -7.75 -36.90 -18.48
CA ASN A 279 -7.87 -35.93 -19.54
C ASN A 279 -8.45 -34.60 -19.04
N ASP A 280 -9.56 -34.66 -18.30
CA ASP A 280 -10.17 -33.47 -17.69
C ASP A 280 -9.22 -32.78 -16.73
N GLY A 281 -8.53 -33.56 -15.89
CA GLY A 281 -7.50 -33.05 -14.99
C GLY A 281 -6.36 -32.34 -15.71
N LEU A 282 -5.90 -32.88 -16.84
CA LEU A 282 -4.85 -32.27 -17.66
C LEU A 282 -5.31 -30.91 -18.25
N VAL A 283 -6.53 -30.84 -18.77
CA VAL A 283 -7.11 -29.58 -19.29
C VAL A 283 -7.17 -28.54 -18.20
N LEU A 284 -7.71 -28.88 -17.01
CA LEU A 284 -7.80 -27.97 -15.88
C LEU A 284 -6.42 -27.51 -15.37
N SER A 285 -5.44 -28.40 -15.32
CA SER A 285 -4.08 -28.04 -14.90
C SER A 285 -3.39 -27.10 -15.88
N ARG A 286 -3.60 -27.26 -17.19
CA ARG A 286 -3.12 -26.32 -18.21
C ARG A 286 -3.77 -24.95 -18.06
N MET A 287 -5.08 -24.88 -17.78
CA MET A 287 -5.78 -23.64 -17.49
C MET A 287 -5.17 -22.91 -16.27
N LEU A 288 -4.88 -23.66 -15.20
CA LEU A 288 -4.23 -23.12 -13.99
C LEU A 288 -2.82 -22.59 -14.29
N LEU A 289 -2.03 -23.32 -15.09
CA LEU A 289 -0.70 -22.84 -15.48
C LEU A 289 -0.81 -21.59 -16.35
N CYS A 290 -1.70 -21.55 -17.34
CA CYS A 290 -1.96 -20.37 -18.18
C CYS A 290 -2.31 -19.16 -17.31
N GLN A 291 -3.21 -19.32 -16.33
CA GLN A 291 -3.57 -18.27 -15.41
C GLN A 291 -2.36 -17.81 -14.56
N ALA A 292 -1.56 -18.73 -14.05
CA ALA A 292 -0.38 -18.42 -13.23
C ALA A 292 0.68 -17.61 -13.99
N ILE A 293 0.88 -17.93 -15.29
CA ILE A 293 1.86 -17.22 -16.14
C ILE A 293 1.26 -16.02 -16.90
N GLY A 294 -0.05 -15.75 -16.71
CA GLY A 294 -0.73 -14.59 -17.27
C GLY A 294 -1.09 -14.72 -18.75
N LEU A 295 -1.29 -15.94 -19.24
CA LEU A 295 -1.86 -16.21 -20.55
C LEU A 295 -3.39 -16.38 -20.46
N PRO A 296 -4.12 -16.21 -21.58
CA PRO A 296 -5.52 -16.59 -21.65
C PRO A 296 -5.70 -18.07 -21.26
N VAL A 297 -6.72 -18.38 -20.47
CA VAL A 297 -6.93 -19.74 -19.92
C VAL A 297 -7.09 -20.84 -20.98
N ASN A 298 -7.54 -20.47 -22.17
CA ASN A 298 -7.73 -21.38 -23.31
C ASN A 298 -6.50 -21.48 -24.24
N SER A 299 -5.35 -20.92 -23.83
CA SER A 299 -4.13 -20.98 -24.63
C SER A 299 -3.62 -22.42 -24.72
N GLN A 300 -3.32 -22.86 -25.96
CA GLN A 300 -2.67 -24.16 -26.17
C GLN A 300 -1.17 -24.01 -25.87
N ILE A 301 -0.72 -24.72 -24.84
CA ILE A 301 0.68 -24.76 -24.40
C ILE A 301 1.17 -26.19 -24.38
N THR A 302 2.46 -26.38 -24.66
CA THR A 302 3.15 -27.66 -24.57
C THR A 302 4.43 -27.46 -23.79
N LEU A 303 4.76 -28.40 -22.90
CA LEU A 303 5.97 -28.34 -22.06
C LEU A 303 6.95 -29.40 -22.57
N PRO A 304 8.27 -29.13 -22.60
CA PRO A 304 9.28 -30.10 -23.07
C PRO A 304 9.20 -31.43 -22.32
N GLU A 305 8.97 -31.38 -21.01
CA GLU A 305 8.95 -32.56 -20.15
C GLU A 305 7.65 -33.39 -20.31
N GLU A 306 6.60 -32.87 -20.96
CA GLU A 306 5.39 -33.62 -21.28
C GLU A 306 5.68 -34.76 -22.28
N GLU A 307 6.65 -34.55 -23.17
CA GLU A 307 6.98 -35.52 -24.25
C GLU A 307 8.21 -36.38 -23.89
N ALA A 308 8.86 -36.11 -22.75
CA ALA A 308 9.97 -36.90 -22.28
C ALA A 308 9.52 -38.33 -21.91
N ASP A 309 10.35 -39.32 -22.14
CA ASP A 309 10.06 -40.73 -21.75
C ASP A 309 10.15 -40.92 -20.23
N GLN A 310 10.98 -40.13 -19.57
CA GLN A 310 11.19 -40.15 -18.13
C GLN A 310 11.38 -38.73 -17.60
N ILE A 311 10.82 -38.47 -16.42
CA ILE A 311 11.06 -37.23 -15.69
C ILE A 311 12.48 -37.28 -15.13
N ALA A 312 13.38 -36.45 -15.67
CA ALA A 312 14.77 -36.44 -15.17
C ALA A 312 14.77 -35.92 -13.72
N VAL A 313 15.16 -36.76 -12.80
CA VAL A 313 15.28 -36.44 -11.36
C VAL A 313 16.72 -36.63 -10.92
N VAL A 314 17.29 -35.60 -10.28
CA VAL A 314 18.60 -35.67 -9.62
C VAL A 314 18.35 -35.72 -8.12
N SER A 315 18.73 -36.80 -7.49
CA SER A 315 18.68 -36.87 -6.01
C SER A 315 19.70 -35.92 -5.39
N MET A 316 19.23 -35.05 -4.52
CA MET A 316 20.06 -34.08 -3.82
C MET A 316 19.90 -34.31 -2.31
N THR A 317 21.03 -34.34 -1.59
CA THR A 317 21.00 -34.30 -0.12
C THR A 317 21.05 -32.87 0.35
N PRO A 318 20.07 -32.38 1.11
CA PRO A 318 20.05 -31.00 1.54
C PRO A 318 21.13 -30.74 2.58
N GLN A 319 22.01 -29.78 2.34
CA GLN A 319 22.82 -29.16 3.40
C GLN A 319 22.02 -28.00 3.99
N LEU A 320 21.49 -28.18 5.19
CA LEU A 320 20.71 -27.18 5.90
C LEU A 320 21.61 -26.36 6.82
N ASP A 321 21.83 -25.08 6.47
CA ASP A 321 22.45 -24.08 7.35
C ASP A 321 21.35 -23.11 7.83
N ILE A 322 20.93 -23.28 9.07
CA ILE A 322 19.86 -22.46 9.69
C ILE A 322 20.25 -20.99 9.75
N GLN A 323 21.53 -20.65 9.95
CA GLN A 323 21.96 -19.25 9.97
C GLN A 323 21.79 -18.57 8.61
N GLN A 324 22.12 -19.28 7.54
CA GLN A 324 21.89 -18.77 6.17
C GLN A 324 20.40 -18.67 5.87
N VAL A 325 19.57 -19.57 6.35
CA VAL A 325 18.10 -19.47 6.24
C VAL A 325 17.62 -18.17 6.87
N PHE A 326 18.01 -17.87 8.11
CA PHE A 326 17.60 -16.65 8.79
C PHE A 326 18.02 -15.38 8.06
N LEU A 327 19.22 -15.35 7.47
CA LEU A 327 19.73 -14.21 6.72
C LEU A 327 18.99 -13.98 5.40
N ASN A 328 18.52 -15.04 4.76
CA ASN A 328 17.93 -14.97 3.42
C ASN A 328 16.41 -14.79 3.43
N ARG A 329 15.72 -15.22 4.51
CA ARG A 329 14.25 -15.22 4.58
C ARG A 329 13.68 -13.80 4.60
N PRO A 330 12.92 -13.39 3.57
CA PRO A 330 12.35 -12.03 3.50
C PRO A 330 11.31 -11.77 4.59
N GLU A 331 10.63 -12.80 5.10
CA GLU A 331 9.65 -12.67 6.18
C GLU A 331 10.31 -12.25 7.51
N LEU A 332 11.50 -12.78 7.82
CA LEU A 332 12.27 -12.36 9.00
C LEU A 332 12.74 -10.92 8.86
N LYS A 333 13.27 -10.55 7.67
CA LYS A 333 13.66 -9.17 7.37
C LYS A 333 12.48 -8.19 7.52
N GLN A 334 11.26 -8.59 7.16
CA GLN A 334 10.06 -7.79 7.38
C GLN A 334 9.76 -7.59 8.87
N LEU A 335 9.82 -8.63 9.70
CA LEU A 335 9.60 -8.54 11.15
C LEU A 335 10.70 -7.72 11.85
N GLU A 336 11.95 -7.83 11.42
CA GLU A 336 13.05 -6.98 11.90
C GLU A 336 12.78 -5.51 11.54
N ASN A 337 12.37 -5.21 10.31
CA ASN A 337 11.97 -3.88 9.91
C ASN A 337 10.77 -3.36 10.74
N MET A 338 9.76 -4.18 11.02
CA MET A 338 8.62 -3.80 11.88
C MET A 338 9.08 -3.46 13.30
N THR A 339 10.02 -4.23 13.86
CA THR A 339 10.61 -3.95 15.17
C THR A 339 11.35 -2.61 15.18
N ASP A 340 12.14 -2.33 14.13
CA ASP A 340 12.86 -1.07 14.00
C ASP A 340 11.91 0.13 13.75
N MET A 341 10.83 -0.04 12.97
CA MET A 341 9.78 0.96 12.83
C MET A 341 9.13 1.30 14.17
N SER A 342 8.82 0.30 14.99
CA SER A 342 8.26 0.49 16.34
C SER A 342 9.22 1.26 17.26
N ARG A 343 10.53 1.01 17.15
CA ARG A 343 11.55 1.81 17.85
C ARG A 343 11.55 3.28 17.40
N GLN A 344 11.43 3.54 16.08
CA GLN A 344 11.35 4.92 15.57
C GLN A 344 10.02 5.59 15.99
N ALA A 345 8.90 4.89 15.99
CA ALA A 345 7.63 5.39 16.52
C ALA A 345 7.76 5.78 18.02
N THR A 346 8.46 4.96 18.81
CA THR A 346 8.79 5.29 20.20
C THR A 346 9.62 6.58 20.30
N ASN A 347 10.60 6.80 19.39
CA ASN A 347 11.41 8.02 19.35
C ASN A 347 10.59 9.25 18.97
N ILE A 348 9.61 9.12 18.07
CA ILE A 348 8.66 10.19 17.72
C ILE A 348 7.84 10.59 18.96
N LEU A 349 7.35 9.61 19.73
CA LEU A 349 6.61 9.89 20.97
C LEU A 349 7.47 10.58 22.03
N LYS A 350 8.75 10.18 22.20
CA LYS A 350 9.69 10.83 23.12
C LYS A 350 9.90 12.31 22.79
N ALA A 351 9.86 12.67 21.51
CA ALA A 351 10.00 14.06 21.07
C ALA A 351 8.91 15.00 21.65
N GLY A 352 7.77 14.45 22.07
CA GLY A 352 6.71 15.21 22.73
C GLY A 352 7.09 15.85 24.07
N ASN A 353 8.16 15.39 24.74
CA ASN A 353 8.69 15.98 25.97
C ASN A 353 9.95 16.83 25.75
N LEU A 354 10.40 16.96 24.49
CA LEU A 354 11.61 17.71 24.16
C LEU A 354 11.26 19.09 23.61
N PRO A 355 12.15 20.10 23.78
CA PRO A 355 11.96 21.41 23.17
C PRO A 355 11.78 21.31 21.66
N GLN A 356 11.00 22.25 21.11
CA GLN A 356 10.79 22.41 19.68
C GLN A 356 11.15 23.83 19.30
N VAL A 357 11.94 23.99 18.25
CA VAL A 357 12.42 25.29 17.76
C VAL A 357 12.11 25.38 16.27
N ALA A 358 11.44 26.45 15.88
CA ALA A 358 11.19 26.77 14.48
C ALA A 358 11.49 28.24 14.20
N LEU A 359 12.05 28.52 13.04
CA LEU A 359 12.11 29.87 12.49
C LEU A 359 10.80 30.16 11.78
N MET A 360 10.26 31.34 12.00
CA MET A 360 9.04 31.82 11.36
C MET A 360 9.32 33.16 10.69
N GLY A 361 8.78 33.35 9.52
CA GLY A 361 8.82 34.63 8.82
C GLY A 361 7.58 34.80 7.96
N GLY A 362 7.13 36.02 7.79
CA GLY A 362 5.94 36.20 6.98
C GLY A 362 5.66 37.65 6.62
N TYR A 363 4.70 37.82 5.75
CA TYR A 363 4.10 39.10 5.40
C TYR A 363 2.60 39.02 5.66
N ALA A 364 2.10 39.95 6.47
CA ALA A 364 0.67 40.06 6.74
C ALA A 364 0.14 41.38 6.24
N VAL A 365 -1.06 41.40 5.69
CA VAL A 365 -1.78 42.57 5.19
C VAL A 365 -3.20 42.57 5.75
N SER A 366 -3.68 43.71 6.16
CA SER A 366 -5.07 43.85 6.62
C SER A 366 -5.70 45.15 6.19
N ASN A 367 -7.02 45.16 6.10
CA ASN A 367 -7.88 46.32 5.94
C ASN A 367 -9.12 46.15 6.87
N PRO A 368 -9.33 46.96 7.89
CA PRO A 368 -8.52 48.13 8.33
C PRO A 368 -7.10 47.74 8.76
N ASN A 369 -6.16 48.69 8.65
CA ASN A 369 -4.78 48.48 9.02
C ASN A 369 -4.64 48.48 10.57
N LEU A 370 -4.34 47.33 11.14
CA LEU A 370 -4.24 47.14 12.61
C LEU A 370 -3.07 47.87 13.26
N LEU A 371 -2.04 48.24 12.50
CA LEU A 371 -0.81 48.81 13.04
C LEU A 371 -0.76 50.36 12.92
N ASN A 372 -1.70 51.00 12.26
CA ASN A 372 -1.66 52.43 12.03
C ASN A 372 -3.05 53.08 12.26
N GLY A 373 -3.56 53.00 13.47
CA GLY A 373 -4.79 53.65 13.90
C GLY A 373 -6.04 53.14 13.14
N PHE A 374 -6.03 51.88 12.74
CA PHE A 374 -7.17 51.27 12.03
C PHE A 374 -7.66 51.97 10.77
N GLN A 375 -6.77 52.65 10.07
CA GLN A 375 -7.14 53.32 8.84
C GLN A 375 -7.71 52.33 7.79
N LYS A 376 -8.78 52.74 7.08
CA LYS A 376 -9.43 51.93 5.99
C LYS A 376 -8.57 51.87 4.74
N ASN A 377 -7.39 51.30 4.84
CA ASN A 377 -6.51 51.02 3.71
C ASN A 377 -5.79 49.68 3.89
N PHE A 378 -5.44 49.05 2.80
CA PHE A 378 -4.60 47.87 2.82
C PHE A 378 -3.15 48.28 3.14
N ARG A 379 -2.62 47.78 4.22
CA ARG A 379 -1.21 47.92 4.55
C ARG A 379 -0.68 46.63 5.15
N GLY A 380 0.52 46.25 4.73
CA GLY A 380 1.17 45.08 5.21
C GLY A 380 2.45 45.37 5.99
N PHE A 381 2.87 44.37 6.72
CA PHE A 381 4.15 44.37 7.43
C PHE A 381 4.76 42.96 7.30
N TRP A 382 6.06 42.89 7.35
CA TRP A 382 6.79 41.64 7.45
C TRP A 382 7.25 41.40 8.88
N ASN A 383 7.36 40.12 9.24
CA ASN A 383 7.88 39.70 10.55
C ASN A 383 8.84 38.54 10.37
N VAL A 384 9.81 38.44 11.25
CA VAL A 384 10.72 37.27 11.38
C VAL A 384 10.86 37.02 12.88
N GLY A 385 10.80 35.75 13.25
CA GLY A 385 10.91 35.37 14.67
C GLY A 385 11.35 33.92 14.84
N VAL A 386 11.59 33.57 16.07
CA VAL A 386 11.90 32.21 16.52
C VAL A 386 10.79 31.75 17.43
N LEU A 387 10.16 30.63 17.10
CA LEU A 387 9.21 29.96 17.97
C LEU A 387 9.95 28.90 18.77
N VAL A 388 9.94 29.01 20.09
CA VAL A 388 10.46 27.99 21.01
C VAL A 388 9.30 27.47 21.84
N ARG A 389 9.02 26.17 21.72
CA ARG A 389 7.99 25.49 22.52
C ARG A 389 8.67 24.48 23.43
N VAL A 390 8.55 24.64 24.73
CA VAL A 390 9.07 23.72 25.74
C VAL A 390 7.91 23.17 26.56
N PRO A 391 7.59 21.87 26.42
CA PRO A 391 6.60 21.23 27.28
C PRO A 391 7.13 21.14 28.71
N ILE A 392 6.46 21.81 29.65
CA ILE A 392 6.90 21.84 31.06
C ILE A 392 6.24 20.71 31.83
N TRP A 393 4.93 20.53 31.66
CA TRP A 393 4.17 19.56 32.43
C TRP A 393 3.01 18.99 31.61
N ASN A 394 2.86 17.65 31.61
CA ASN A 394 1.83 16.93 30.87
C ASN A 394 1.25 15.73 31.64
N TRP A 395 1.34 15.76 32.98
CA TRP A 395 0.82 14.71 33.87
C TRP A 395 1.33 13.29 33.54
N GLY A 396 2.47 13.17 32.89
CA GLY A 396 3.07 11.90 32.47
C GLY A 396 2.51 11.29 31.20
N ASP A 397 1.64 11.96 30.45
CA ASP A 397 1.01 11.45 29.23
C ASP A 397 2.05 10.86 28.26
N VAL A 398 3.08 11.64 27.90
CA VAL A 398 4.15 11.16 27.00
C VAL A 398 4.92 9.98 27.62
N THR A 399 5.14 9.98 28.93
CA THR A 399 5.82 8.88 29.62
C THR A 399 5.05 7.58 29.51
N TYR A 400 3.74 7.61 29.72
CA TYR A 400 2.89 6.42 29.56
C TYR A 400 2.79 5.97 28.12
N LYS A 401 2.66 6.90 27.16
CA LYS A 401 2.69 6.59 25.72
C LYS A 401 4.01 5.92 25.30
N VAL A 402 5.14 6.42 25.79
CA VAL A 402 6.47 5.84 25.54
C VAL A 402 6.59 4.43 26.16
N ARG A 403 6.06 4.23 27.38
CA ARG A 403 6.05 2.88 28.01
C ARG A 403 5.20 1.91 27.17
N ALA A 404 4.01 2.30 26.75
CA ALA A 404 3.14 1.51 25.90
C ALA A 404 3.83 1.16 24.55
N ALA A 405 4.47 2.13 23.90
CA ALA A 405 5.20 1.90 22.65
C ALA A 405 6.41 0.98 22.82
N LYS A 406 7.13 1.05 23.97
CA LYS A 406 8.21 0.10 24.29
C LYS A 406 7.66 -1.32 24.47
N SER A 407 6.51 -1.46 25.13
CA SER A 407 5.84 -2.78 25.27
C SER A 407 5.43 -3.34 23.90
N ALA A 408 4.91 -2.50 23.00
CA ALA A 408 4.63 -2.89 21.61
C ALA A 408 5.90 -3.36 20.87
N THR A 409 7.04 -2.70 21.08
CA THR A 409 8.33 -3.14 20.52
C THR A 409 8.76 -4.49 21.11
N THR A 410 8.46 -4.75 22.39
CA THR A 410 8.74 -6.05 23.02
C THR A 410 7.87 -7.15 22.42
N ILE A 411 6.59 -6.89 22.13
CA ILE A 411 5.70 -7.84 21.43
C ILE A 411 6.31 -8.23 20.07
N LEU A 412 6.68 -7.26 19.25
CA LEU A 412 7.27 -7.51 17.93
C LEU A 412 8.58 -8.30 18.01
N ARG A 413 9.37 -8.12 19.08
CA ARG A 413 10.58 -8.91 19.30
C ARG A 413 10.26 -10.37 19.64
N LEU A 414 9.26 -10.60 20.49
CA LEU A 414 8.79 -11.95 20.80
C LEU A 414 8.21 -12.64 19.56
N GLU A 415 7.43 -11.92 18.73
CA GLU A 415 6.94 -12.43 17.45
C GLU A 415 8.07 -12.77 16.47
N LEU A 416 9.16 -11.98 16.48
CA LEU A 416 10.35 -12.29 15.67
C LEU A 416 11.07 -13.57 16.17
N GLU A 417 11.19 -13.76 17.48
CA GLU A 417 11.75 -14.97 18.09
C GLU A 417 10.89 -16.20 17.73
N GLU A 418 9.56 -16.09 17.90
CA GLU A 418 8.62 -17.15 17.51
C GLU A 418 8.68 -17.45 16.00
N ALA A 419 8.81 -16.43 15.16
CA ALA A 419 8.95 -16.62 13.71
C ALA A 419 10.25 -17.36 13.36
N ARG A 420 11.36 -17.11 14.06
CA ARG A 420 12.62 -17.85 13.89
C ARG A 420 12.45 -19.32 14.26
N GLU A 421 11.84 -19.63 15.39
CA GLU A 421 11.55 -21.02 15.80
C GLU A 421 10.67 -21.73 14.76
N LYS A 422 9.61 -21.07 14.26
CA LYS A 422 8.74 -21.63 13.21
C LYS A 422 9.48 -21.89 11.90
N ILE A 423 10.38 -20.98 11.51
CA ILE A 423 11.17 -21.13 10.29
C ILE A 423 12.21 -22.24 10.43
N GLU A 424 12.84 -22.37 11.59
CA GLU A 424 13.76 -23.47 11.89
C GLU A 424 13.03 -24.81 11.80
N LEU A 425 11.85 -24.92 12.44
CA LEU A 425 11.01 -26.10 12.34
C LEU A 425 10.63 -26.40 10.89
N GLN A 426 10.18 -25.40 10.13
CA GLN A 426 9.81 -25.54 8.72
C GLN A 426 11.00 -26.03 7.88
N ALA A 427 12.18 -25.46 8.09
CA ALA A 427 13.38 -25.82 7.35
C ALA A 427 13.81 -27.27 7.64
N THR A 428 13.78 -27.68 8.92
CA THR A 428 14.07 -29.06 9.35
C THR A 428 13.04 -30.03 8.76
N GLN A 429 11.74 -29.73 8.86
CA GLN A 429 10.69 -30.56 8.26
C GLN A 429 10.84 -30.70 6.75
N THR A 430 11.17 -29.61 6.04
CA THR A 430 11.37 -29.65 4.59
C THR A 430 12.58 -30.49 4.20
N SER A 431 13.65 -30.48 5.01
CA SER A 431 14.80 -31.33 4.82
C SER A 431 14.43 -32.84 4.97
N TYR A 432 13.66 -33.17 6.00
CA TYR A 432 13.15 -34.54 6.16
C TYR A 432 12.21 -34.98 5.04
N GLN A 433 11.31 -34.09 4.59
CA GLN A 433 10.42 -34.36 3.45
C GLN A 433 11.17 -34.63 2.17
N MET A 434 12.29 -33.94 1.93
CA MET A 434 13.13 -34.17 0.77
C MET A 434 13.83 -35.51 0.83
N ASP A 435 14.33 -35.91 1.98
CA ASP A 435 14.92 -37.27 2.21
C ASP A 435 13.85 -38.35 2.04
N GLU A 436 12.65 -38.14 2.57
CA GLU A 436 11.52 -39.05 2.38
C GLU A 436 11.15 -39.18 0.90
N ALA A 437 11.06 -38.10 0.16
CA ALA A 437 10.74 -38.10 -1.28
C ALA A 437 11.76 -38.93 -2.07
N ASN A 438 13.06 -38.79 -1.78
CA ASN A 438 14.13 -39.57 -2.39
C ASN A 438 13.99 -41.08 -2.08
N LYS A 439 13.69 -41.43 -0.84
CA LYS A 439 13.46 -42.84 -0.46
C LYS A 439 12.22 -43.42 -1.13
N ARG A 440 11.12 -42.65 -1.18
CA ARG A 440 9.88 -43.04 -1.87
C ARG A 440 10.11 -43.28 -3.36
N LEU A 441 10.92 -42.46 -4.02
CA LEU A 441 11.27 -42.66 -5.44
C LEU A 441 12.02 -44.00 -5.61
N THR A 442 13.02 -44.29 -4.80
CA THR A 442 13.77 -45.57 -4.87
C THR A 442 12.86 -46.77 -4.65
N MET A 443 11.90 -46.69 -3.69
CA MET A 443 10.92 -47.74 -3.44
C MET A 443 9.96 -47.91 -4.62
N ALA A 444 9.48 -46.78 -5.19
CA ALA A 444 8.56 -46.77 -6.34
C ALA A 444 9.22 -47.40 -7.58
N GLU A 445 10.49 -47.09 -7.86
CA GLU A 445 11.26 -47.71 -8.94
C GLU A 445 11.38 -49.24 -8.76
N SER A 446 11.63 -49.68 -7.51
CA SER A 446 11.66 -51.11 -7.21
C SER A 446 10.31 -51.78 -7.39
N SER A 447 9.22 -51.10 -6.99
CA SER A 447 7.85 -51.57 -7.17
C SER A 447 7.48 -51.67 -8.66
N VAL A 448 7.89 -50.71 -9.46
CA VAL A 448 7.68 -50.79 -10.94
C VAL A 448 8.37 -51.97 -11.54
N ARG A 449 9.65 -52.24 -11.22
CA ARG A 449 10.36 -53.41 -11.75
C ARG A 449 9.65 -54.74 -11.41
N ARG A 450 9.14 -54.85 -10.17
CA ARG A 450 8.38 -56.05 -9.77
C ARG A 450 7.02 -56.14 -10.44
N ALA A 451 6.32 -55.06 -10.62
CA ALA A 451 5.03 -55.00 -11.27
C ALA A 451 5.14 -55.28 -12.76
N ASP A 452 6.18 -54.79 -13.45
CA ASP A 452 6.46 -55.06 -14.86
C ASP A 452 6.69 -56.59 -15.04
N GLU A 453 7.47 -57.26 -14.19
CA GLU A 453 7.74 -58.69 -14.25
C GLU A 453 6.52 -59.52 -13.89
N ASN A 454 5.73 -59.10 -12.87
CA ASN A 454 4.46 -59.76 -12.55
C ASN A 454 3.47 -59.71 -13.70
N LEU A 455 3.31 -58.57 -14.35
CA LEU A 455 2.44 -58.42 -15.50
C LEU A 455 2.92 -59.28 -16.70
N ARG A 456 4.24 -59.30 -16.94
CA ARG A 456 4.84 -60.15 -17.99
C ARG A 456 4.55 -61.63 -17.75
N THR A 457 4.75 -62.10 -16.50
CA THR A 457 4.50 -63.47 -16.12
C THR A 457 3.03 -63.85 -16.17
N ALA A 458 2.14 -62.95 -15.72
CA ALA A 458 0.69 -63.16 -15.79
C ALA A 458 0.19 -63.26 -17.23
N ASN A 459 0.67 -62.36 -18.14
CA ASN A 459 0.30 -62.45 -19.55
C ASN A 459 0.79 -63.71 -20.23
N LEU A 460 2.01 -64.16 -19.90
CA LEU A 460 2.54 -65.44 -20.42
C LEU A 460 1.71 -66.64 -19.95
N GLY A 461 1.47 -66.70 -18.63
CA GLY A 461 0.69 -67.83 -18.06
C GLY A 461 -0.77 -67.80 -18.55
N PHE A 462 -1.34 -66.65 -18.86
CA PHE A 462 -2.65 -66.54 -19.47
C PHE A 462 -2.63 -67.07 -20.90
N SER A 463 -1.60 -66.74 -21.71
CA SER A 463 -1.47 -67.25 -23.07
C SER A 463 -1.29 -68.76 -23.12
N GLU A 464 -0.69 -69.35 -22.12
CA GLU A 464 -0.49 -70.80 -21.94
C GLU A 464 -1.71 -71.50 -21.28
N GLY A 465 -2.75 -70.73 -20.94
CA GLY A 465 -3.97 -71.26 -20.32
C GLY A 465 -3.86 -71.67 -18.84
N VAL A 466 -2.76 -71.31 -18.13
CA VAL A 466 -2.49 -71.69 -16.72
C VAL A 466 -2.96 -70.62 -15.73
N ILE A 467 -3.23 -69.40 -16.20
CA ILE A 467 -3.65 -68.24 -15.37
C ILE A 467 -5.01 -67.73 -15.87
N THR A 468 -5.88 -67.30 -14.89
CA THR A 468 -7.22 -66.78 -15.19
C THR A 468 -7.18 -65.34 -15.65
N PRO A 469 -8.21 -64.84 -16.36
CA PRO A 469 -8.34 -63.44 -16.73
C PRO A 469 -8.31 -62.51 -15.50
N THR A 470 -8.89 -62.93 -14.37
CA THR A 470 -8.90 -62.18 -13.11
C THR A 470 -7.49 -61.90 -12.59
N THR A 471 -6.60 -62.88 -12.61
CA THR A 471 -5.20 -62.73 -12.19
C THR A 471 -4.43 -61.77 -13.08
N VAL A 472 -4.73 -61.77 -14.41
CA VAL A 472 -4.15 -60.81 -15.36
C VAL A 472 -4.66 -59.40 -15.04
N MET A 473 -5.95 -59.20 -14.78
CA MET A 473 -6.53 -57.90 -14.38
C MET A 473 -5.91 -57.37 -13.07
N GLU A 474 -5.67 -58.26 -12.08
CA GLU A 474 -4.98 -57.90 -10.86
C GLU A 474 -3.55 -57.42 -11.13
N ALA A 475 -2.78 -58.13 -11.96
CA ALA A 475 -1.41 -57.80 -12.34
C ALA A 475 -1.40 -56.46 -13.16
N GLN A 476 -2.34 -56.24 -14.06
CA GLN A 476 -2.48 -54.98 -14.79
C GLN A 476 -2.83 -53.79 -13.86
N THR A 477 -3.70 -54.01 -12.87
CA THR A 477 -4.04 -52.99 -11.87
C THR A 477 -2.83 -52.65 -10.97
N ALA A 478 -2.09 -53.65 -10.50
CA ALA A 478 -0.86 -53.47 -9.73
C ALA A 478 0.22 -52.74 -10.54
N TRP A 479 0.34 -53.04 -11.83
CA TRP A 479 1.23 -52.33 -12.75
C TRP A 479 0.85 -50.84 -12.90
N LEU A 480 -0.44 -50.51 -13.15
CA LEU A 480 -0.93 -49.17 -13.23
C LEU A 480 -0.62 -48.37 -11.96
N GLN A 481 -0.90 -48.96 -10.78
CA GLN A 481 -0.63 -48.36 -9.49
C GLN A 481 0.86 -48.07 -9.25
N ALA A 482 1.74 -49.06 -9.55
CA ALA A 482 3.18 -48.88 -9.41
C ALA A 482 3.74 -47.79 -10.34
N LYS A 483 3.33 -47.75 -11.59
CA LYS A 483 3.74 -46.72 -12.54
C LYS A 483 3.22 -45.32 -12.12
N SER A 484 1.97 -45.23 -11.66
CA SER A 484 1.40 -43.95 -11.17
C SER A 484 2.15 -43.46 -9.91
N GLN A 485 2.45 -44.35 -8.97
CA GLN A 485 3.23 -44.02 -7.77
C GLN A 485 4.65 -43.54 -8.11
N LYS A 486 5.28 -44.14 -9.15
CA LYS A 486 6.59 -43.67 -9.63
C LYS A 486 6.51 -42.23 -10.17
N ILE A 487 5.53 -41.93 -11.02
CA ILE A 487 5.30 -40.57 -11.54
C ILE A 487 5.11 -39.58 -10.38
N ASP A 488 4.28 -39.93 -9.40
CA ASP A 488 4.06 -39.08 -8.23
C ASP A 488 5.35 -38.86 -7.43
N ALA A 489 6.15 -39.91 -7.19
CA ALA A 489 7.42 -39.81 -6.47
C ALA A 489 8.46 -38.96 -7.22
N GLU A 490 8.55 -39.05 -8.55
CA GLU A 490 9.42 -38.20 -9.38
C GLU A 490 9.05 -36.72 -9.23
N ILE A 491 7.75 -36.42 -9.29
CA ILE A 491 7.24 -35.04 -9.09
C ILE A 491 7.47 -34.54 -7.66
N ASP A 492 7.24 -35.39 -6.65
CA ASP A 492 7.47 -35.06 -5.24
C ASP A 492 8.94 -34.69 -4.99
N VAL A 493 9.91 -35.39 -5.58
CA VAL A 493 11.32 -35.01 -5.47
C VAL A 493 11.59 -33.66 -6.11
N ARG A 494 11.04 -33.38 -7.31
CA ARG A 494 11.19 -32.08 -7.96
C ARG A 494 10.61 -30.95 -7.11
N LEU A 495 9.39 -31.13 -6.61
CA LEU A 495 8.72 -30.11 -5.80
C LEU A 495 9.37 -29.92 -4.43
N SER A 496 9.90 -30.98 -3.81
CA SER A 496 10.64 -30.88 -2.55
C SER A 496 11.95 -30.09 -2.72
N GLN A 497 12.66 -30.23 -3.84
CA GLN A 497 13.84 -29.44 -4.18
C GLN A 497 13.49 -27.93 -4.32
N VAL A 498 12.40 -27.61 -5.03
CA VAL A 498 11.93 -26.22 -5.17
C VAL A 498 11.51 -25.67 -3.83
N ASN A 499 10.77 -26.45 -3.03
CA ASN A 499 10.35 -26.06 -1.69
C ASN A 499 11.55 -25.82 -0.76
N MET A 500 12.58 -26.64 -0.84
CA MET A 500 13.82 -26.45 -0.06
C MET A 500 14.49 -25.11 -0.42
N LYS A 501 14.65 -24.78 -1.70
CA LYS A 501 15.16 -23.48 -2.15
C LYS A 501 14.32 -22.32 -1.62
N LYS A 502 12.98 -22.44 -1.64
CA LYS A 502 12.07 -21.43 -1.10
C LYS A 502 12.25 -21.27 0.39
N VAL A 503 12.33 -22.38 1.15
CA VAL A 503 12.51 -22.34 2.60
C VAL A 503 13.87 -21.77 2.98
N MET A 504 14.91 -22.03 2.19
CA MET A 504 16.22 -21.39 2.36
C MET A 504 16.26 -19.91 1.94
N GLY A 505 15.18 -19.38 1.35
CA GLY A 505 15.14 -18.00 0.87
C GLY A 505 16.00 -17.75 -0.37
N THR A 506 16.39 -18.81 -1.11
CA THR A 506 17.29 -18.74 -2.28
C THR A 506 16.58 -19.01 -3.61
N LEU A 507 15.24 -19.13 -3.59
CA LEU A 507 14.48 -19.40 -4.80
C LEU A 507 14.47 -18.18 -5.72
N SER A 508 15.11 -18.31 -6.87
CA SER A 508 15.21 -17.29 -7.92
C SER A 508 14.90 -17.88 -9.30
N VAL A 509 14.85 -17.06 -10.31
CA VAL A 509 14.64 -17.49 -11.72
C VAL A 509 15.87 -18.20 -12.27
N ASN A 510 17.05 -17.96 -11.70
CA ASN A 510 18.34 -18.54 -12.13
C ASN A 510 18.64 -19.85 -11.42
#